data_71399e6b0b5ba070a8caf71e3396022f
#
_entry.id   71399e6b0b5ba070a8caf71e3396022f
#
_cell.length_a   1.000
_cell.length_b   1.000
_cell.length_c   1.000
_cell.angle_alpha   90.00
_cell.angle_beta   90.00
_cell.angle_gamma   90.00
#
_symmetry.space_group_name_H-M   'P 1'
#
loop_
_entity.id
_entity.type
_entity.pdbx_description
1 polymer ?
#
loop_
_entity_poly.entity_id
_entity_poly.type
_entity_poly.pdbx_seq_one_letter_code
_entity_poly.pdbx_strand_id
1 'polypeptide(L)'
;PIARDMAQKVILVASNDLQSLYVANNVCSAVEYFRKLGGNVGVAGLVINKDDGSGEAAAFAETVKIPILASIPQDDDLRKKSANYHIVGTKESQWGDLFAELGTNTAEAPPLRPKPLDQDGLLNLFAASETGADFVLQPATDADMRGKFAKPKESLEVVYDEV
;
A
#
# COMPACT_ATOMS: atom_id res chain seq x y z
N PRO A 1 16.39 -6.66 -2.05
CA PRO A 1 16.83 -5.73 -3.11
C PRO A 1 17.11 -4.32 -2.60
N ILE A 2 16.19 -3.71 -1.81
CA ILE A 2 16.32 -2.35 -1.27
C ILE A 2 17.59 -2.18 -0.43
N ALA A 3 17.86 -3.13 0.46
CA ALA A 3 18.99 -3.08 1.40
C ALA A 3 20.38 -3.27 0.76
N ARG A 4 20.44 -3.60 -0.54
CA ARG A 4 21.70 -3.91 -1.25
C ARG A 4 21.94 -2.99 -2.45
N ASP A 5 21.34 -1.81 -2.48
CA ASP A 5 21.40 -0.85 -3.59
C ASP A 5 21.01 -1.43 -4.98
N MET A 6 20.29 -2.55 -4.97
CA MET A 6 19.80 -3.18 -6.21
C MET A 6 18.54 -2.50 -6.75
N ALA A 7 17.79 -1.82 -5.89
CA ALA A 7 16.63 -1.03 -6.25
C ALA A 7 16.89 0.44 -5.92
N GLN A 8 16.80 1.30 -6.91
CA GLN A 8 16.95 2.74 -6.77
C GLN A 8 15.60 3.44 -6.56
N LYS A 9 14.54 2.87 -7.14
CA LYS A 9 13.17 3.40 -7.07
C LYS A 9 12.22 2.36 -6.53
N VAL A 10 11.32 2.76 -5.65
CA VAL A 10 10.18 1.98 -5.16
C VAL A 10 8.92 2.66 -5.64
N ILE A 11 8.02 1.91 -6.25
CA ILE A 11 6.66 2.34 -6.56
C ILE A 11 5.74 1.73 -5.52
N LEU A 12 4.96 2.57 -4.86
CA LEU A 12 3.92 2.10 -3.95
C LEU A 12 2.65 1.82 -4.76
N VAL A 13 1.95 0.75 -4.43
CA VAL A 13 0.63 0.45 -4.96
C VAL A 13 -0.29 0.24 -3.77
N ALA A 14 -1.31 1.07 -3.64
CA ALA A 14 -2.26 1.01 -2.54
C ALA A 14 -3.67 1.35 -3.01
N SER A 15 -4.66 0.90 -2.28
CA SER A 15 -6.07 1.30 -2.38
C SER A 15 -6.42 2.31 -1.28
N ASN A 16 -7.66 2.82 -1.30
CA ASN A 16 -8.13 3.80 -0.31
C ASN A 16 -8.44 3.20 1.08
N ASP A 17 -8.06 1.95 1.35
CA ASP A 17 -8.30 1.33 2.65
C ASP A 17 -7.12 1.49 3.63
N LEU A 18 -7.45 1.54 4.93
CA LEU A 18 -6.49 1.74 6.00
C LEU A 18 -5.35 0.71 5.99
N GLN A 19 -5.67 -0.56 5.75
CA GLN A 19 -4.67 -1.62 5.78
C GLN A 19 -3.65 -1.46 4.65
N SER A 20 -4.12 -1.12 3.46
CA SER A 20 -3.28 -0.88 2.29
C SER A 20 -2.34 0.33 2.51
N LEU A 21 -2.88 1.42 3.05
CA LEU A 21 -2.08 2.62 3.35
C LEU A 21 -1.13 2.43 4.53
N TYR A 22 -1.52 1.61 5.52
CA TYR A 22 -0.61 1.21 6.60
C TYR A 22 0.63 0.47 6.06
N VAL A 23 0.42 -0.48 5.13
CA VAL A 23 1.54 -1.20 4.48
C VAL A 23 2.39 -0.24 3.64
N ALA A 24 1.78 0.65 2.86
CA ALA A 24 2.50 1.66 2.08
C ALA A 24 3.35 2.56 2.98
N ASN A 25 2.82 3.00 4.12
CA ASN A 25 3.55 3.81 5.10
C ASN A 25 4.73 3.05 5.72
N ASN A 26 4.58 1.75 5.99
CA ASN A 26 5.69 0.92 6.47
C ASN A 26 6.81 0.80 5.43
N VAL A 27 6.47 0.75 4.14
CA VAL A 27 7.48 0.80 3.07
C VAL A 27 8.18 2.15 3.04
N CYS A 28 7.46 3.27 3.21
CA CYS A 28 8.07 4.60 3.34
C CYS A 28 9.06 4.65 4.51
N SER A 29 8.69 4.08 5.66
CA SER A 29 9.54 4.00 6.84
C SER A 29 10.80 3.17 6.58
N ALA A 30 10.66 2.05 5.88
CA ALA A 30 11.79 1.20 5.49
C ALA A 30 12.74 1.92 4.53
N VAL A 31 12.21 2.63 3.53
CA VAL A 31 13.03 3.43 2.60
C VAL A 31 13.81 4.49 3.35
N GLU A 32 13.18 5.24 4.25
CA GLU A 32 13.87 6.25 5.05
C GLU A 32 14.93 5.63 5.97
N TYR A 33 14.66 4.48 6.56
CA TYR A 33 15.63 3.75 7.36
C TYR A 33 16.88 3.35 6.54
N PHE A 34 16.69 2.74 5.36
CA PHE A 34 17.83 2.36 4.51
C PHE A 34 18.61 3.56 3.99
N ARG A 35 17.97 4.68 3.72
CA ARG A 35 18.66 5.93 3.37
C ARG A 35 19.53 6.45 4.52
N LYS A 36 19.09 6.36 5.77
CA LYS A 36 19.89 6.71 6.95
C LYS A 36 21.13 5.82 7.09
N LEU A 37 21.07 4.59 6.59
CA LEU A 37 22.22 3.68 6.53
C LEU A 37 23.14 3.91 5.30
N GLY A 38 22.90 4.94 4.51
CA GLY A 38 23.72 5.27 3.35
C GLY A 38 23.21 4.69 2.01
N GLY A 39 22.06 4.01 2.00
CA GLY A 39 21.46 3.49 0.77
C GLY A 39 20.91 4.61 -0.14
N ASN A 40 20.89 4.35 -1.44
CA ASN A 40 20.42 5.30 -2.47
C ASN A 40 19.04 4.92 -3.04
N VAL A 41 18.14 4.43 -2.20
CA VAL A 41 16.78 4.09 -2.58
C VAL A 41 15.83 5.26 -2.29
N GLY A 42 14.80 5.44 -3.12
CA GLY A 42 13.74 6.42 -2.89
C GLY A 42 12.39 5.92 -3.38
N VAL A 43 11.31 6.59 -3.00
CA VAL A 43 9.96 6.32 -3.49
C VAL A 43 9.72 7.18 -4.73
N ALA A 44 9.38 6.54 -5.86
CA ALA A 44 9.05 7.25 -7.10
C ALA A 44 7.65 7.89 -7.00
N GLY A 45 6.71 7.21 -6.36
CA GLY A 45 5.34 7.69 -6.15
C GLY A 45 4.39 6.57 -5.80
N LEU A 46 3.11 6.92 -5.77
CA LEU A 46 1.99 6.05 -5.45
C LEU A 46 1.14 5.79 -6.70
N VAL A 47 0.79 4.54 -6.92
CA VAL A 47 -0.31 4.12 -7.80
C VAL A 47 -1.50 3.80 -6.93
N ILE A 48 -2.60 4.53 -7.11
CA ILE A 48 -3.86 4.21 -6.44
C ILE A 48 -4.52 3.09 -7.24
N ASN A 49 -4.72 1.94 -6.62
CA ASN A 49 -5.33 0.79 -7.27
C ASN A 49 -6.73 0.55 -6.69
N LYS A 50 -7.68 0.21 -7.53
CA LYS A 50 -9.11 0.09 -7.17
C LYS A 50 -9.64 1.39 -6.55
N ASP A 51 -9.30 2.50 -7.17
CA ASP A 51 -9.74 3.80 -6.72
C ASP A 51 -11.28 3.89 -6.79
N ASP A 52 -11.90 4.05 -5.64
CA ASP A 52 -13.34 4.21 -5.46
C ASP A 52 -13.75 5.69 -5.33
N GLY A 53 -12.78 6.60 -5.40
CA GLY A 53 -12.98 8.04 -5.31
C GLY A 53 -13.09 8.59 -3.89
N SER A 54 -12.88 7.79 -2.85
CA SER A 54 -12.97 8.26 -1.44
C SER A 54 -11.81 9.19 -1.04
N GLY A 55 -10.62 9.02 -1.65
CA GLY A 55 -9.55 10.03 -1.62
C GLY A 55 -8.49 9.84 -0.52
N GLU A 56 -8.59 8.84 0.33
CA GLU A 56 -7.63 8.60 1.43
C GLU A 56 -6.20 8.36 0.91
N ALA A 57 -6.07 7.62 -0.19
CA ALA A 57 -4.76 7.37 -0.80
C ALA A 57 -4.14 8.65 -1.38
N ALA A 58 -4.95 9.56 -1.90
CA ALA A 58 -4.48 10.86 -2.39
C ALA A 58 -4.02 11.75 -1.23
N ALA A 59 -4.79 11.82 -0.14
CA ALA A 59 -4.42 12.54 1.08
C ALA A 59 -3.15 11.97 1.73
N PHE A 60 -2.99 10.63 1.71
CA PHE A 60 -1.77 9.97 2.14
C PHE A 60 -0.57 10.42 1.30
N ALA A 61 -0.66 10.35 -0.04
CA ALA A 61 0.43 10.73 -0.93
C ALA A 61 0.87 12.18 -0.72
N GLU A 62 -0.09 13.11 -0.55
CA GLU A 62 0.19 14.51 -0.25
C GLU A 62 0.93 14.66 1.09
N THR A 63 0.48 13.97 2.12
CA THR A 63 1.06 14.07 3.48
C THR A 63 2.48 13.52 3.54
N VAL A 64 2.72 12.36 2.92
CA VAL A 64 4.07 11.74 2.87
C VAL A 64 4.99 12.36 1.82
N LYS A 65 4.49 13.33 1.03
CA LYS A 65 5.24 14.10 0.01
C LYS A 65 5.75 13.23 -1.14
N ILE A 66 4.89 12.39 -1.69
CA ILE A 66 5.16 11.63 -2.90
C ILE A 66 4.09 11.93 -3.98
N PRO A 67 4.43 11.89 -5.28
CA PRO A 67 3.45 12.09 -6.34
C PRO A 67 2.54 10.88 -6.51
N ILE A 68 1.32 11.12 -7.04
CA ILE A 68 0.48 10.07 -7.59
C ILE A 68 0.93 9.82 -9.03
N LEU A 69 1.32 8.59 -9.34
CA LEU A 69 1.77 8.19 -10.68
C LEU A 69 0.61 7.83 -11.59
N ALA A 70 -0.42 7.22 -11.04
CA ALA A 70 -1.68 6.91 -11.70
C ALA A 70 -2.76 6.56 -10.67
N SER A 71 -4.02 6.74 -11.08
CA SER A 71 -5.18 6.20 -10.37
C SER A 71 -5.89 5.19 -11.28
N ILE A 72 -5.96 3.94 -10.83
CA ILE A 72 -6.62 2.84 -11.53
C ILE A 72 -7.99 2.64 -10.88
N PRO A 73 -9.09 2.93 -11.57
CA PRO A 73 -10.41 2.90 -10.97
C PRO A 73 -10.82 1.48 -10.55
N GLN A 74 -11.71 1.41 -9.57
CA GLN A 74 -12.41 0.18 -9.25
C GLN A 74 -13.42 -0.11 -10.35
N ASP A 75 -13.09 -1.01 -11.26
CA ASP A 75 -13.88 -1.31 -12.45
C ASP A 75 -14.05 -2.81 -12.68
N ASP A 76 -15.27 -3.22 -13.00
CA ASP A 76 -15.62 -4.63 -13.20
C ASP A 76 -15.01 -5.24 -14.47
N ASP A 77 -14.79 -4.45 -15.54
CA ASP A 77 -14.15 -4.92 -16.76
C ASP A 77 -12.67 -5.23 -16.51
N LEU A 78 -11.97 -4.31 -15.82
CA LEU A 78 -10.60 -4.55 -15.36
C LEU A 78 -10.50 -5.82 -14.52
N ARG A 79 -11.40 -5.96 -13.55
CA ARG A 79 -11.43 -7.13 -12.66
C ARG A 79 -11.67 -8.42 -13.43
N LYS A 80 -12.65 -8.45 -14.35
CA LYS A 80 -12.97 -9.63 -15.15
C LYS A 80 -11.87 -10.01 -16.12
N LYS A 81 -11.27 -9.03 -16.81
CA LYS A 81 -10.15 -9.25 -17.73
C LYS A 81 -8.93 -9.81 -16.99
N SER A 82 -8.58 -9.21 -15.85
CA SER A 82 -7.48 -9.67 -15.01
C SER A 82 -7.72 -11.09 -14.48
N ALA A 83 -8.92 -11.41 -14.00
CA ALA A 83 -9.28 -12.75 -13.53
C ALA A 83 -9.19 -13.82 -14.64
N ASN A 84 -9.36 -13.43 -15.89
CA ASN A 84 -9.24 -14.31 -17.07
C ASN A 84 -7.84 -14.24 -17.71
N TYR A 85 -6.84 -13.69 -17.03
CA TYR A 85 -5.45 -13.57 -17.51
C TYR A 85 -5.31 -12.77 -18.81
N HIS A 86 -6.25 -11.87 -19.11
CA HIS A 86 -6.14 -10.96 -20.25
C HIS A 86 -5.21 -9.80 -19.93
N ILE A 87 -4.36 -9.41 -20.88
CA ILE A 87 -3.54 -8.20 -20.75
C ILE A 87 -4.45 -7.01 -20.94
N VAL A 88 -4.56 -6.16 -19.91
CA VAL A 88 -5.47 -5.00 -19.90
C VAL A 88 -4.84 -3.73 -20.49
N GLY A 89 -3.52 -3.60 -20.44
CA GLY A 89 -2.77 -2.42 -20.89
C GLY A 89 -2.33 -2.47 -22.35
N THR A 90 -3.10 -3.10 -23.27
CA THR A 90 -2.79 -3.06 -24.70
C THR A 90 -3.27 -1.76 -25.31
N LYS A 91 -2.65 -1.31 -26.41
CA LYS A 91 -3.01 -0.07 -27.12
C LYS A 91 -4.49 -0.04 -27.57
N GLU A 92 -5.06 -1.20 -27.88
CA GLU A 92 -6.43 -1.35 -28.36
C GLU A 92 -7.45 -1.40 -27.22
N SER A 93 -6.99 -1.49 -25.98
CA SER A 93 -7.90 -1.51 -24.83
C SER A 93 -8.27 -0.10 -24.39
N GLN A 94 -9.45 0.06 -23.82
CA GLN A 94 -9.85 1.33 -23.20
C GLN A 94 -8.93 1.79 -22.06
N TRP A 95 -8.08 0.89 -21.55
CA TRP A 95 -7.13 1.14 -20.47
C TRP A 95 -5.69 1.38 -20.98
N GLY A 96 -5.48 1.31 -22.31
CA GLY A 96 -4.16 1.41 -22.91
C GLY A 96 -3.45 2.71 -22.57
N ASP A 97 -4.13 3.82 -22.69
CA ASP A 97 -3.58 5.17 -22.40
C ASP A 97 -3.22 5.32 -20.92
N LEU A 98 -4.06 4.82 -20.01
CA LEU A 98 -3.79 4.84 -18.56
C LEU A 98 -2.48 4.12 -18.22
N PHE A 99 -2.28 2.92 -18.77
CA PHE A 99 -1.07 2.14 -18.50
C PHE A 99 0.16 2.69 -19.22
N ALA A 100 -0.01 3.33 -20.39
CA ALA A 100 1.08 4.02 -21.07
C ALA A 100 1.53 5.27 -20.28
N GLU A 101 0.59 6.05 -19.76
CA GLU A 101 0.87 7.19 -18.89
C GLU A 101 1.55 6.76 -17.60
N LEU A 102 1.06 5.71 -16.93
CA LEU A 102 1.71 5.14 -15.77
C LEU A 102 3.16 4.75 -16.06
N GLY A 103 3.42 4.13 -17.22
CA GLY A 103 4.76 3.78 -17.65
C GLY A 103 5.67 5.00 -17.78
N THR A 104 5.18 6.06 -18.40
CA THR A 104 5.91 7.35 -18.58
C THR A 104 6.16 8.01 -17.22
N ASN A 105 5.14 8.19 -16.41
CA ASN A 105 5.24 8.82 -15.09
C ASN A 105 6.22 8.06 -14.19
N THR A 106 6.21 6.73 -14.23
CA THR A 106 7.14 5.88 -13.48
C THR A 106 8.58 6.05 -13.95
N ALA A 107 8.82 6.12 -15.26
CA ALA A 107 10.15 6.28 -15.84
C ALA A 107 10.77 7.62 -15.46
N GLU A 108 9.99 8.69 -15.52
CA GLU A 108 10.43 10.07 -15.28
C GLU A 108 10.51 10.42 -13.78
N ALA A 109 9.73 9.78 -12.92
CA ALA A 109 9.70 10.09 -11.49
C ALA A 109 11.07 9.92 -10.82
N PRO A 110 11.57 10.92 -10.08
CA PRO A 110 12.81 10.79 -9.32
C PRO A 110 12.60 9.93 -8.06
N PRO A 111 13.67 9.34 -7.49
CA PRO A 111 13.61 8.65 -6.21
C PRO A 111 13.52 9.67 -5.05
N LEU A 112 12.33 9.92 -4.55
CA LEU A 112 12.07 10.90 -3.49
C LEU A 112 12.30 10.31 -2.10
N ARG A 113 12.47 11.19 -1.11
CA ARG A 113 12.48 10.84 0.31
C ARG A 113 11.06 11.03 0.87
N PRO A 114 10.34 9.96 1.18
CA PRO A 114 9.03 10.07 1.79
C PRO A 114 9.16 10.56 3.23
N LYS A 115 8.09 11.18 3.74
CA LYS A 115 7.93 11.51 5.17
C LYS A 115 6.90 10.55 5.77
N PRO A 116 7.31 9.38 6.28
CA PRO A 116 6.37 8.42 6.83
C PRO A 116 5.59 9.04 7.98
N LEU A 117 4.32 8.65 8.09
CA LEU A 117 3.44 9.05 9.17
C LEU A 117 3.70 8.17 10.39
N ASP A 118 3.50 8.73 11.58
CA ASP A 118 3.28 7.95 12.78
C ASP A 118 1.86 7.33 12.78
N GLN A 119 1.57 6.51 13.77
CA GLN A 119 0.30 5.81 13.85
C GLN A 119 -0.89 6.79 13.93
N ASP A 120 -0.77 7.85 14.71
CA ASP A 120 -1.82 8.83 14.90
C ASP A 120 -2.07 9.65 13.61
N GLY A 121 -1.01 10.01 12.90
CA GLY A 121 -1.08 10.69 11.61
C GLY A 121 -1.80 9.86 10.55
N LEU A 122 -1.54 8.54 10.50
CA LEU A 122 -2.22 7.65 9.59
C LEU A 122 -3.71 7.49 9.93
N LEU A 123 -4.04 7.34 11.22
CA LEU A 123 -5.43 7.23 11.68
C LEU A 123 -6.22 8.52 11.42
N ASN A 124 -5.58 9.68 11.58
CA ASN A 124 -6.21 10.97 11.33
C ASN A 124 -6.59 11.19 9.86
N LEU A 125 -5.89 10.56 8.90
CA LEU A 125 -6.29 10.59 7.50
C LEU A 125 -7.68 9.98 7.29
N PHE A 126 -7.96 8.86 7.96
CA PHE A 126 -9.26 8.18 7.86
C PHE A 126 -10.34 8.86 8.70
N ALA A 127 -10.00 9.44 9.84
CA ALA A 127 -10.95 10.19 10.64
C ALA A 127 -11.44 11.49 9.96
N ALA A 128 -10.65 12.04 9.05
CA ALA A 128 -10.99 13.23 8.28
C ALA A 128 -11.82 12.92 7.02
N SER A 129 -11.86 11.65 6.57
CA SER A 129 -12.66 11.23 5.42
C SER A 129 -14.11 10.96 5.85
N GLU A 130 -15.06 11.19 4.94
CA GLU A 130 -16.48 10.90 5.20
C GLU A 130 -16.74 9.42 5.51
N THR A 131 -15.88 8.54 5.00
CA THR A 131 -15.92 7.09 5.27
C THR A 131 -15.31 6.71 6.62
N GLY A 132 -14.48 7.56 7.20
CA GLY A 132 -13.79 7.32 8.49
C GLY A 132 -14.58 7.76 9.72
N ALA A 133 -15.71 8.46 9.56
CA ALA A 133 -16.47 9.01 10.68
C ALA A 133 -16.99 7.96 11.69
N ASP A 134 -17.12 6.70 11.26
CA ASP A 134 -17.57 5.58 12.11
C ASP A 134 -16.42 4.72 12.66
N PHE A 135 -15.16 5.03 12.32
CA PHE A 135 -14.00 4.27 12.76
C PHE A 135 -13.43 4.83 14.07
N VAL A 136 -14.05 4.49 15.19
CA VAL A 136 -13.43 4.65 16.51
C VAL A 136 -12.51 3.48 16.76
N LEU A 137 -11.24 3.61 16.40
CA LEU A 137 -10.20 2.68 16.84
C LEU A 137 -10.00 2.89 18.35
N GLN A 138 -10.65 2.07 19.14
CA GLN A 138 -10.26 1.93 20.54
C GLN A 138 -8.92 1.18 20.56
N PRO A 139 -7.90 1.72 21.23
CA PRO A 139 -6.66 0.99 21.42
C PRO A 139 -7.01 -0.34 22.12
N ALA A 140 -6.62 -1.45 21.51
CA ALA A 140 -6.81 -2.76 22.13
C ALA A 140 -6.08 -2.78 23.47
N THR A 141 -6.79 -2.99 24.56
CA THR A 141 -6.17 -3.12 25.87
C THR A 141 -5.39 -4.44 25.94
N ASP A 142 -4.39 -4.52 26.82
CA ASP A 142 -3.66 -5.77 27.07
C ASP A 142 -4.60 -6.95 27.42
N ALA A 143 -5.77 -6.67 28.00
CA ALA A 143 -6.79 -7.66 28.30
C ALA A 143 -7.47 -8.18 27.03
N ASP A 144 -7.77 -7.30 26.06
CA ASP A 144 -8.36 -7.68 24.76
C ASP A 144 -7.40 -8.52 23.94
N MET A 145 -6.11 -8.17 23.96
CA MET A 145 -5.07 -8.92 23.28
C MET A 145 -4.86 -10.31 23.88
N ARG A 146 -4.85 -10.42 25.21
CA ARG A 146 -4.72 -11.71 25.90
C ARG A 146 -5.90 -12.63 25.66
N GLY A 147 -7.11 -12.10 25.56
CA GLY A 147 -8.31 -12.89 25.24
C GLY A 147 -8.33 -13.44 23.82
N LYS A 148 -7.84 -12.66 22.83
CA LYS A 148 -7.80 -13.07 21.41
C LYS A 148 -6.67 -14.05 21.09
N PHE A 149 -5.57 -14.02 21.84
CA PHE A 149 -4.42 -14.90 21.66
C PHE A 149 -4.22 -15.92 22.79
N ALA A 150 -5.26 -16.12 23.63
CA ALA A 150 -5.27 -17.24 24.54
C ALA A 150 -5.10 -18.53 23.71
N LYS A 151 -4.00 -19.26 23.96
CA LYS A 151 -3.76 -20.53 23.26
C LYS A 151 -5.01 -21.41 23.35
N PRO A 152 -5.44 -22.04 22.24
CA PRO A 152 -6.46 -23.06 22.30
C PRO A 152 -6.02 -24.10 23.36
N LYS A 153 -6.90 -24.47 24.24
CA LYS A 153 -6.62 -25.45 25.31
C LYS A 153 -6.37 -26.87 24.78
N GLU A 154 -6.46 -27.07 23.49
CA GLU A 154 -6.17 -28.33 22.83
C GLU A 154 -4.82 -28.24 22.14
N SER A 155 -3.84 -28.95 22.69
CA SER A 155 -2.59 -29.23 22.01
C SER A 155 -2.91 -29.99 20.72
N LEU A 156 -2.59 -29.40 19.57
CA LEU A 156 -2.45 -30.15 18.33
C LEU A 156 -1.28 -31.12 18.53
N GLU A 157 -1.57 -32.36 18.83
CA GLU A 157 -0.59 -33.43 18.66
C GLU A 157 -0.33 -33.55 17.17
N VAL A 158 0.83 -33.06 16.75
CA VAL A 158 1.33 -33.33 15.41
C VAL A 158 1.87 -34.75 15.43
N VAL A 159 1.08 -35.70 14.95
CA VAL A 159 1.54 -37.06 14.69
C VAL A 159 2.42 -37.01 13.45
N TYR A 160 3.73 -37.13 13.61
CA TYR A 160 4.63 -37.43 12.52
C TYR A 160 4.49 -38.92 12.22
N ASP A 161 3.88 -39.27 11.09
CA ASP A 161 4.02 -40.62 10.53
C ASP A 161 5.46 -40.76 10.06
N GLU A 162 6.22 -41.62 10.72
CA GLU A 162 7.51 -42.08 10.24
C GLU A 162 7.28 -42.98 9.02
N VAL A 163 7.84 -42.57 7.86
CA VAL A 163 8.03 -43.39 6.70
C VAL A 163 9.51 -43.58 6.46
#